data_41f65132c6cc80554d0c7c6a3746c50e
#
_entry.id   41f65132c6cc80554d0c7c6a3746c50e
#
_cell.length_a   1.000
_cell.length_b   1.000
_cell.length_c   1.000
_cell.angle_alpha   90.00
_cell.angle_beta   90.00
_cell.angle_gamma   90.00
#
_symmetry.space_group_name_H-M   'P 1'
#
loop_
_entity.id
_entity.type
_entity.pdbx_description
1 polymer ?
#
loop_
_entity_poly.entity_id
_entity_poly.type
_entity_poly.pdbx_seq_one_letter_code
_entity_poly.pdbx_strand_id
1 'polypeptide(L)'
;MEILKTLLEADPSVPRLTCYDETTGGRTDLSAQTLDNWASKIANMLHDEFDLVAGDQVWIDLPLIWQSACIILGCERAGVTVSDEEPLVVFTTVSNVSTWEEKFSDAYIAVLTDDPFGRGVVECGDDIPPGVIDFGPEVRFHPDAYLGAGPGSDQTPVIGEKSAANLLSSAGDYADGMQLTPGSRIVSDGWLEPDSSQVSADKWARNVLSAWVRGGAAVVVRGGDTKRVGAISTAEKARVI
;
A
#
# COMPACT_ATOMS: atom_id res chain seq x y z
N MET A 1 2.37 7.45 15.69
CA MET A 1 2.02 6.02 15.98
C MET A 1 2.28 5.26 14.70
N GLU A 2 3.04 4.18 14.74
CA GLU A 2 3.45 3.44 13.53
C GLU A 2 2.56 2.21 13.32
N ILE A 3 1.98 2.09 12.12
CA ILE A 3 0.99 1.03 11.79
C ILE A 3 1.57 -0.38 11.98
N LEU A 4 2.82 -0.61 11.59
CA LEU A 4 3.44 -1.95 11.65
C LEU A 4 4.03 -2.33 13.00
N LYS A 5 4.16 -1.39 13.96
CA LYS A 5 4.92 -1.57 15.19
C LYS A 5 4.55 -2.85 15.97
N THR A 6 3.26 -3.04 16.24
CA THR A 6 2.80 -4.19 17.03
C THR A 6 3.02 -5.53 16.34
N LEU A 7 2.98 -5.55 15.00
CA LEU A 7 3.22 -6.75 14.19
C LEU A 7 4.70 -7.13 14.20
N LEU A 8 5.59 -6.14 14.12
CA LEU A 8 7.03 -6.32 14.18
C LEU A 8 7.48 -6.82 15.57
N GLU A 9 6.91 -6.25 16.64
CA GLU A 9 7.20 -6.65 18.02
C GLU A 9 6.72 -8.09 18.32
N ALA A 10 5.61 -8.52 17.70
CA ALA A 10 5.04 -9.85 17.95
C ALA A 10 5.82 -10.95 17.21
N ASP A 11 5.90 -10.88 15.90
CA ASP A 11 6.69 -11.76 15.03
C ASP A 11 6.85 -11.13 13.66
N PRO A 12 8.05 -10.61 13.31
CA PRO A 12 8.31 -9.94 12.06
C PRO A 12 8.28 -10.87 10.83
N SER A 13 8.41 -12.18 11.02
CA SER A 13 8.52 -13.17 9.94
C SER A 13 7.16 -13.64 9.40
N VAL A 14 6.08 -13.45 10.17
CA VAL A 14 4.74 -13.91 9.79
C VAL A 14 4.18 -13.09 8.64
N PRO A 15 3.64 -13.73 7.57
CA PRO A 15 2.91 -13.04 6.51
C PRO A 15 1.70 -12.27 7.08
N ARG A 16 1.68 -10.95 6.79
CA ARG A 16 0.62 -10.05 7.26
C ARG A 16 -0.27 -9.54 6.12
N LEU A 17 0.26 -9.53 4.90
CA LEU A 17 -0.49 -9.21 3.70
C LEU A 17 -0.23 -10.29 2.65
N THR A 18 -1.29 -10.89 2.13
CA THR A 18 -1.26 -11.81 0.99
C THR A 18 -2.10 -11.21 -0.13
N CYS A 19 -1.52 -10.99 -1.30
CA CYS A 19 -2.22 -10.47 -2.47
C CYS A 19 -2.36 -11.58 -3.51
N TYR A 20 -3.59 -11.86 -3.90
CA TYR A 20 -3.93 -12.68 -5.07
C TYR A 20 -4.30 -11.78 -6.23
N ASP A 21 -3.70 -11.98 -7.36
CA ASP A 21 -4.09 -11.36 -8.62
C ASP A 21 -4.62 -12.44 -9.58
N GLU A 22 -5.93 -12.55 -9.68
CA GLU A 22 -6.59 -13.53 -10.55
C GLU A 22 -6.57 -13.12 -12.03
N THR A 23 -6.13 -11.89 -12.34
CA THR A 23 -5.95 -11.43 -13.72
C THR A 23 -4.65 -11.97 -14.33
N THR A 24 -3.61 -12.13 -13.52
CA THR A 24 -2.29 -12.64 -13.92
C THR A 24 -2.00 -14.04 -13.37
N GLY A 25 -2.75 -14.50 -12.37
CA GLY A 25 -2.48 -15.71 -11.61
C GLY A 25 -1.37 -15.54 -10.55
N GLY A 26 -0.99 -14.30 -10.25
CA GLY A 26 0.04 -13.96 -9.27
C GLY A 26 -0.42 -14.15 -7.82
N ARG A 27 0.52 -14.50 -6.94
CA ARG A 27 0.34 -14.53 -5.49
C ARG A 27 1.61 -14.02 -4.82
N THR A 28 1.45 -13.04 -3.95
CA THR A 28 2.57 -12.44 -3.20
C THR A 28 2.23 -12.43 -1.71
N ASP A 29 3.16 -12.93 -0.89
CA ASP A 29 3.08 -12.89 0.57
C ASP A 29 4.11 -11.91 1.13
N LEU A 30 3.67 -11.00 1.99
CA LEU A 30 4.50 -10.01 2.63
C LEU A 30 4.44 -10.19 4.15
N SER A 31 5.59 -10.52 4.76
CA SER A 31 5.73 -10.53 6.22
C SER A 31 5.75 -9.10 6.78
N ALA A 32 5.59 -8.97 8.11
CA ALA A 32 5.72 -7.66 8.76
C ALA A 32 7.08 -7.01 8.44
N GLN A 33 8.17 -7.80 8.47
CA GLN A 33 9.51 -7.32 8.11
C GLN A 33 9.61 -6.90 6.65
N THR A 34 9.01 -7.66 5.74
CA THR A 34 9.03 -7.31 4.31
C THR A 34 8.28 -6.01 4.06
N LEU A 35 7.11 -5.84 4.68
CA LEU A 35 6.33 -4.59 4.63
C LEU A 35 7.13 -3.42 5.19
N ASP A 36 7.83 -3.62 6.31
CA ASP A 36 8.66 -2.63 6.97
C ASP A 36 9.85 -2.18 6.10
N ASN A 37 10.55 -3.14 5.47
CA ASN A 37 11.65 -2.86 4.56
C ASN A 37 11.17 -2.05 3.34
N TRP A 38 10.06 -2.45 2.72
CA TRP A 38 9.48 -1.70 1.60
C TRP A 38 9.02 -0.30 2.01
N ALA A 39 8.35 -0.18 3.16
CA ALA A 39 7.95 1.13 3.69
C ALA A 39 9.15 2.04 3.94
N SER A 40 10.27 1.50 4.46
CA SER A 40 11.52 2.24 4.65
C SER A 40 12.13 2.70 3.34
N LYS A 41 12.24 1.79 2.34
CA LYS A 41 12.77 2.12 1.02
C LYS A 41 11.96 3.21 0.35
N ILE A 42 10.62 3.11 0.41
CA ILE A 42 9.73 4.10 -0.18
C ILE A 42 9.84 5.44 0.56
N ALA A 43 9.88 5.45 1.89
CA ALA A 43 10.07 6.68 2.66
C ALA A 43 11.39 7.38 2.32
N ASN A 44 12.48 6.62 2.15
CA ASN A 44 13.76 7.16 1.68
C ASN A 44 13.64 7.70 0.24
N MET A 45 13.00 6.97 -0.67
CA MET A 45 12.79 7.42 -2.05
C MET A 45 11.98 8.73 -2.11
N LEU A 46 10.90 8.83 -1.31
CA LEU A 46 10.10 10.06 -1.23
C LEU A 46 10.94 11.27 -0.80
N HIS A 47 11.86 11.07 0.14
CA HIS A 47 12.75 12.12 0.62
C HIS A 47 13.92 12.39 -0.33
N ASP A 48 14.65 11.34 -0.76
CA ASP A 48 15.95 11.49 -1.42
C ASP A 48 15.81 11.78 -2.93
N GLU A 49 14.78 11.22 -3.61
CA GLU A 49 14.57 11.39 -5.05
C GLU A 49 13.56 12.49 -5.38
N PHE A 50 12.57 12.69 -4.51
CA PHE A 50 11.49 13.64 -4.76
C PHE A 50 11.52 14.88 -3.85
N ASP A 51 12.49 14.98 -2.93
CA ASP A 51 12.64 16.07 -1.96
C ASP A 51 11.39 16.31 -1.09
N LEU A 52 10.52 15.28 -0.89
CA LEU A 52 9.30 15.43 -0.12
C LEU A 52 9.59 15.53 1.37
N VAL A 53 8.81 16.36 2.04
CA VAL A 53 8.83 16.54 3.49
C VAL A 53 7.47 16.21 4.11
N ALA A 54 7.43 16.10 5.43
CA ALA A 54 6.19 15.83 6.15
C ALA A 54 5.13 16.91 5.84
N GLY A 55 3.94 16.48 5.43
CA GLY A 55 2.83 17.33 5.01
C GLY A 55 2.64 17.43 3.49
N ASP A 56 3.64 17.04 2.70
CA ASP A 56 3.49 16.94 1.24
C ASP A 56 2.53 15.81 0.85
N GLN A 57 2.10 15.83 -0.42
CA GLN A 57 1.08 14.93 -0.92
C GLN A 57 1.58 14.10 -2.10
N VAL A 58 1.10 12.86 -2.16
CA VAL A 58 1.28 11.97 -3.32
C VAL A 58 -0.06 11.40 -3.75
N TRP A 59 -0.19 11.03 -5.01
CA TRP A 59 -1.36 10.33 -5.52
C TRP A 59 -1.01 8.90 -5.92
N ILE A 60 -1.92 7.98 -5.65
CA ILE A 60 -1.80 6.56 -6.04
C ILE A 60 -2.93 6.24 -7.00
N ASP A 61 -2.60 6.09 -8.28
CA ASP A 61 -3.49 5.64 -9.34
C ASP A 61 -3.03 4.27 -9.86
N LEU A 62 -3.15 3.26 -9.01
CA LEU A 62 -2.69 1.90 -9.28
C LEU A 62 -3.85 0.91 -9.12
N PRO A 63 -3.82 -0.19 -9.87
CA PRO A 63 -4.70 -1.31 -9.56
C PRO A 63 -4.39 -1.87 -8.17
N LEU A 64 -5.22 -2.79 -7.69
CA LEU A 64 -5.00 -3.46 -6.41
C LEU A 64 -3.78 -4.40 -6.50
N ILE A 65 -2.60 -3.84 -6.24
CA ILE A 65 -1.31 -4.52 -6.22
C ILE A 65 -0.61 -4.30 -4.87
N TRP A 66 0.24 -5.23 -4.46
CA TRP A 66 0.90 -5.16 -3.15
C TRP A 66 1.78 -3.91 -2.97
N GLN A 67 2.35 -3.41 -4.07
CA GLN A 67 3.19 -2.20 -4.06
C GLN A 67 2.41 -0.98 -3.56
N SER A 68 1.13 -0.84 -3.92
CA SER A 68 0.31 0.30 -3.44
C SER A 68 0.11 0.27 -1.92
N ALA A 69 0.01 -0.92 -1.30
CA ALA A 69 0.00 -1.05 0.16
C ALA A 69 1.34 -0.59 0.78
N CYS A 70 2.46 -0.97 0.16
CA CYS A 70 3.78 -0.54 0.62
C CYS A 70 3.99 0.97 0.46
N ILE A 71 3.45 1.59 -0.61
CA ILE A 71 3.47 3.04 -0.80
C ILE A 71 2.68 3.75 0.30
N ILE A 72 1.49 3.28 0.66
CA ILE A 72 0.71 3.83 1.78
C ILE A 72 1.52 3.80 3.09
N LEU A 73 2.19 2.68 3.37
CA LEU A 73 3.03 2.53 4.58
C LEU A 73 4.29 3.40 4.53
N GLY A 74 4.89 3.57 3.35
CA GLY A 74 6.03 4.47 3.14
C GLY A 74 5.65 5.93 3.34
N CYS A 75 4.47 6.34 2.84
CA CYS A 75 3.90 7.66 3.06
C CYS A 75 3.65 7.93 4.55
N GLU A 76 3.04 6.96 5.26
CA GLU A 76 2.86 7.05 6.72
C GLU A 76 4.18 7.29 7.44
N ARG A 77 5.22 6.56 7.06
CA ARG A 77 6.56 6.65 7.66
C ARG A 77 7.25 7.98 7.39
N ALA A 78 7.12 8.51 6.17
CA ALA A 78 7.69 9.80 5.78
C ALA A 78 6.85 11.00 6.25
N GLY A 79 5.64 10.78 6.72
CA GLY A 79 4.69 11.85 7.05
C GLY A 79 4.06 12.52 5.83
N VAL A 80 4.04 11.82 4.70
CA VAL A 80 3.45 12.25 3.44
C VAL A 80 2.03 11.73 3.33
N THR A 81 1.13 12.49 2.72
CA THR A 81 -0.30 12.17 2.63
C THR A 81 -0.67 11.62 1.26
N VAL A 82 -1.42 10.53 1.21
CA VAL A 82 -2.07 10.07 -0.03
C VAL A 82 -3.33 10.91 -0.28
N SER A 83 -3.28 11.79 -1.29
CA SER A 83 -4.34 12.74 -1.65
C SER A 83 -4.20 13.14 -3.12
N ASP A 84 -5.31 13.49 -3.78
CA ASP A 84 -5.33 13.98 -5.18
C ASP A 84 -5.46 15.51 -5.30
N GLU A 85 -5.34 16.25 -4.20
CA GLU A 85 -5.55 17.68 -4.24
C GLU A 85 -4.40 18.43 -4.94
N GLU A 86 -3.15 18.24 -4.51
CA GLU A 86 -1.96 18.84 -5.12
C GLU A 86 -0.75 17.90 -4.95
N PRO A 87 -0.77 16.69 -5.56
CA PRO A 87 0.30 15.73 -5.36
C PRO A 87 1.60 16.19 -6.05
N LEU A 88 2.71 16.04 -5.34
CA LEU A 88 4.04 16.27 -5.89
C LEU A 88 4.59 15.02 -6.61
N VAL A 89 4.06 13.85 -6.30
CA VAL A 89 4.37 12.58 -6.98
C VAL A 89 3.09 11.83 -7.28
N VAL A 90 2.98 11.28 -8.48
CA VAL A 90 1.90 10.36 -8.89
C VAL A 90 2.49 8.99 -9.16
N PHE A 91 2.04 7.99 -8.41
CA PHE A 91 2.33 6.58 -8.67
C PHE A 91 1.24 6.01 -9.56
N THR A 92 1.60 5.58 -10.77
CA THR A 92 0.62 5.14 -11.77
C THR A 92 1.17 4.02 -12.67
N THR A 93 0.37 3.61 -13.65
CA THR A 93 0.82 2.68 -14.71
C THR A 93 1.25 3.48 -15.95
N VAL A 94 2.06 2.87 -16.83
CA VAL A 94 2.51 3.51 -18.07
C VAL A 94 1.34 4.03 -18.91
N SER A 95 0.23 3.30 -18.94
CA SER A 95 -0.96 3.68 -19.73
C SER A 95 -1.61 5.00 -19.30
N ASN A 96 -1.40 5.43 -18.05
CA ASN A 96 -2.05 6.60 -17.49
C ASN A 96 -1.12 7.82 -17.36
N VAL A 97 0.15 7.70 -17.78
CA VAL A 97 1.16 8.78 -17.68
C VAL A 97 0.64 10.08 -18.27
N SER A 98 0.18 10.08 -19.52
CA SER A 98 -0.29 11.29 -20.20
C SER A 98 -1.45 11.98 -19.47
N THR A 99 -2.34 11.20 -18.87
CA THR A 99 -3.47 11.74 -18.08
C THR A 99 -2.98 12.56 -16.89
N TRP A 100 -1.96 12.07 -16.22
CA TRP A 100 -1.43 12.71 -15.02
C TRP A 100 -0.50 13.86 -15.33
N GLU A 101 0.30 13.77 -16.42
CA GLU A 101 1.09 14.91 -16.94
C GLU A 101 0.20 16.09 -17.34
N GLU A 102 -0.98 15.82 -17.94
CA GLU A 102 -1.94 16.88 -18.27
C GLU A 102 -2.59 17.49 -17.02
N LYS A 103 -2.88 16.67 -15.99
CA LYS A 103 -3.57 17.13 -14.78
C LYS A 103 -2.61 17.83 -13.79
N PHE A 104 -1.40 17.32 -13.64
CA PHE A 104 -0.39 17.78 -12.67
C PHE A 104 0.97 17.94 -13.34
N SER A 105 1.13 19.00 -14.15
CA SER A 105 2.32 19.23 -14.99
C SER A 105 3.64 19.35 -14.23
N ASP A 106 3.59 19.69 -12.95
CA ASP A 106 4.76 19.89 -12.09
C ASP A 106 5.04 18.69 -11.17
N ALA A 107 4.16 17.65 -11.17
CA ALA A 107 4.35 16.47 -10.37
C ALA A 107 5.33 15.48 -11.03
N TYR A 108 6.14 14.81 -10.23
CA TYR A 108 6.89 13.64 -10.68
C TYR A 108 5.93 12.48 -10.98
N ILE A 109 6.22 11.72 -12.03
CA ILE A 109 5.46 10.52 -12.38
C ILE A 109 6.35 9.30 -12.15
N ALA A 110 5.93 8.41 -11.28
CA ALA A 110 6.56 7.11 -11.04
C ALA A 110 5.65 5.98 -11.53
N VAL A 111 6.16 5.17 -12.46
CA VAL A 111 5.39 4.08 -13.06
C VAL A 111 5.72 2.74 -12.43
N LEU A 112 4.67 1.93 -12.26
CA LEU A 112 4.74 0.58 -11.70
C LEU A 112 4.12 -0.45 -12.63
N THR A 113 4.54 -1.69 -12.45
CA THR A 113 3.93 -2.88 -13.05
C THR A 113 3.13 -3.65 -12.01
N ASP A 114 2.30 -4.60 -12.45
CA ASP A 114 1.66 -5.59 -11.57
C ASP A 114 2.49 -6.88 -11.42
N ASP A 115 3.78 -6.80 -11.71
CA ASP A 115 4.70 -7.93 -11.54
C ASP A 115 4.77 -8.36 -10.06
N PRO A 116 4.56 -9.65 -9.75
CA PRO A 116 4.52 -10.14 -8.37
C PRO A 116 5.85 -10.01 -7.62
N PHE A 117 6.97 -9.83 -8.34
CA PHE A 117 8.30 -9.63 -7.75
C PHE A 117 8.71 -8.14 -7.67
N GLY A 118 7.84 -7.23 -8.12
CA GLY A 118 8.11 -5.79 -8.12
C GLY A 118 9.17 -5.37 -9.13
N ARG A 119 9.29 -6.10 -10.26
CA ARG A 119 10.15 -5.67 -11.37
C ARG A 119 9.59 -4.40 -11.99
N GLY A 120 10.52 -3.54 -12.46
CA GLY A 120 10.16 -2.33 -13.16
C GLY A 120 9.60 -2.57 -14.56
N VAL A 121 9.10 -1.52 -15.18
CA VAL A 121 8.53 -1.53 -16.53
C VAL A 121 9.56 -1.99 -17.55
N VAL A 122 10.77 -1.40 -17.50
CA VAL A 122 11.87 -1.77 -18.42
C VAL A 122 12.35 -3.20 -18.17
N GLU A 123 12.37 -3.66 -16.92
CA GLU A 123 12.73 -5.05 -16.59
C GLU A 123 11.68 -6.05 -17.07
N CYS A 124 10.43 -5.62 -17.26
CA CYS A 124 9.34 -6.43 -17.82
C CYS A 124 9.34 -6.40 -19.38
N GLY A 125 10.18 -5.57 -19.99
CA GLY A 125 10.36 -5.50 -21.44
C GLY A 125 9.56 -4.41 -22.15
N ASP A 126 8.97 -3.48 -21.38
CA ASP A 126 8.24 -2.33 -21.89
C ASP A 126 9.09 -1.05 -21.80
N ASP A 127 8.73 -0.03 -22.59
CA ASP A 127 9.37 1.28 -22.58
C ASP A 127 8.66 2.24 -21.63
N ILE A 128 9.41 3.20 -21.07
CA ILE A 128 8.87 4.33 -20.29
C ILE A 128 9.06 5.65 -21.03
N PRO A 129 8.14 6.60 -20.92
CA PRO A 129 8.31 7.94 -21.47
C PRO A 129 9.50 8.68 -20.83
N PRO A 130 10.15 9.60 -21.56
CA PRO A 130 11.22 10.43 -21.00
C PRO A 130 10.74 11.26 -19.80
N GLY A 131 11.55 11.32 -18.75
CA GLY A 131 11.22 12.07 -17.53
C GLY A 131 10.36 11.32 -16.53
N VAL A 132 9.88 10.12 -16.88
CA VAL A 132 9.12 9.25 -15.99
C VAL A 132 10.07 8.31 -15.25
N ILE A 133 9.79 8.04 -13.98
CA ILE A 133 10.62 7.21 -13.10
C ILE A 133 10.09 5.77 -13.10
N ASP A 134 10.97 4.79 -13.37
CA ASP A 134 10.65 3.37 -13.19
C ASP A 134 10.80 3.00 -11.71
N PHE A 135 9.67 2.89 -11.02
CA PHE A 135 9.65 2.68 -9.57
C PHE A 135 10.41 1.43 -9.11
N GLY A 136 10.25 0.30 -9.82
CA GLY A 136 10.81 -0.98 -9.37
C GLY A 136 12.33 -0.97 -9.17
N PRO A 137 13.13 -0.63 -10.19
CA PRO A 137 14.58 -0.48 -10.02
C PRO A 137 14.96 0.59 -9.01
N GLU A 138 14.32 1.78 -9.09
CA GLU A 138 14.70 2.93 -8.28
C GLU A 138 14.54 2.68 -6.79
N VAL A 139 13.36 2.24 -6.36
CA VAL A 139 13.06 1.99 -4.93
C VAL A 139 14.03 0.96 -4.30
N ARG A 140 14.56 0.01 -5.09
CA ARG A 140 15.48 -1.02 -4.57
C ARG A 140 16.85 -0.49 -4.17
N PHE A 141 17.28 0.68 -4.67
CA PHE A 141 18.53 1.32 -4.26
C PHE A 141 18.47 1.93 -2.87
N HIS A 142 17.26 2.23 -2.37
CA HIS A 142 17.09 2.83 -1.05
C HIS A 142 17.26 1.81 0.09
N PRO A 143 17.77 2.26 1.25
CA PRO A 143 18.03 1.37 2.40
C PRO A 143 16.73 0.86 3.05
N ASP A 144 16.82 -0.33 3.67
CA ASP A 144 15.75 -0.99 4.43
C ASP A 144 15.44 -0.32 5.79
N ALA A 145 16.14 0.74 6.13
CA ALA A 145 15.94 1.52 7.35
C ALA A 145 15.72 3.00 6.99
N TYR A 146 14.64 3.59 7.49
CA TYR A 146 14.36 5.02 7.34
C TYR A 146 14.85 5.75 8.60
N LEU A 147 15.75 6.72 8.40
CA LEU A 147 16.32 7.56 9.48
C LEU A 147 15.90 9.03 9.35
N GLY A 148 14.96 9.33 8.44
CA GLY A 148 14.44 10.67 8.23
C GLY A 148 13.53 11.16 9.37
N ALA A 149 13.14 12.41 9.29
CA ALA A 149 12.13 12.96 10.18
C ALA A 149 10.78 12.31 9.85
N GLY A 150 10.25 11.52 10.75
CA GLY A 150 8.92 10.91 10.57
C GLY A 150 7.79 11.96 10.53
N PRO A 151 6.53 11.54 10.71
CA PRO A 151 5.34 12.38 10.50
C PRO A 151 5.23 13.60 11.41
N GLY A 152 6.15 13.83 12.31
CA GLY A 152 6.18 14.99 13.21
C GLY A 152 5.05 15.01 14.26
N SER A 153 3.91 14.38 13.98
CA SER A 153 2.73 14.33 14.84
C SER A 153 1.90 13.06 14.56
N ASP A 154 1.27 12.52 15.60
CA ASP A 154 0.26 11.44 15.48
C ASP A 154 -1.00 11.88 14.71
N GLN A 155 -1.16 13.15 14.46
CA GLN A 155 -2.27 13.73 13.70
C GLN A 155 -1.94 13.99 12.23
N THR A 156 -0.68 13.77 11.79
CA THR A 156 -0.32 13.91 10.37
C THR A 156 -1.16 12.96 9.53
N PRO A 157 -1.88 13.46 8.50
CA PRO A 157 -2.70 12.61 7.65
C PRO A 157 -1.87 11.58 6.88
N VAL A 158 -2.46 10.42 6.65
CA VAL A 158 -1.89 9.33 5.84
C VAL A 158 -2.70 9.12 4.56
N ILE A 159 -4.02 9.06 4.66
CA ILE A 159 -4.94 8.93 3.52
C ILE A 159 -6.05 9.98 3.67
N GLY A 160 -6.13 10.94 2.74
CA GLY A 160 -7.01 12.08 2.87
C GLY A 160 -6.76 12.78 4.21
N GLU A 161 -7.80 13.03 4.99
CA GLU A 161 -7.69 13.66 6.31
C GLU A 161 -7.41 12.67 7.46
N LYS A 162 -7.26 11.37 7.19
CA LYS A 162 -7.12 10.33 8.22
C LYS A 162 -5.67 10.11 8.60
N SER A 163 -5.34 10.38 9.86
CA SER A 163 -4.03 10.03 10.43
C SER A 163 -3.92 8.53 10.73
N ALA A 164 -2.69 8.05 10.99
CA ALA A 164 -2.46 6.68 11.44
C ALA A 164 -3.26 6.32 12.70
N ALA A 165 -3.38 7.27 13.65
CA ALA A 165 -4.18 7.08 14.86
C ALA A 165 -5.67 6.90 14.54
N ASN A 166 -6.22 7.72 13.61
CA ASN A 166 -7.61 7.58 13.18
C ASN A 166 -7.85 6.24 12.48
N LEU A 167 -6.96 5.85 11.57
CA LEU A 167 -7.04 4.58 10.83
C LEU A 167 -7.02 3.37 11.77
N LEU A 168 -6.09 3.36 12.75
CA LEU A 168 -6.00 2.27 13.74
C LEU A 168 -7.20 2.24 14.69
N SER A 169 -7.75 3.39 15.09
CA SER A 169 -8.99 3.46 15.86
C SER A 169 -10.17 2.86 15.10
N SER A 170 -10.38 3.29 13.85
CA SER A 170 -11.43 2.74 12.99
C SER A 170 -11.23 1.24 12.74
N ALA A 171 -9.99 0.80 12.57
CA ALA A 171 -9.66 -0.63 12.42
C ALA A 171 -10.05 -1.44 13.66
N GLY A 172 -9.84 -0.89 14.87
CA GLY A 172 -10.29 -1.49 16.13
C GLY A 172 -11.80 -1.66 16.16
N ASP A 173 -12.54 -0.60 15.82
CA ASP A 173 -14.01 -0.62 15.77
C ASP A 173 -14.54 -1.66 14.75
N TYR A 174 -13.92 -1.73 13.57
CA TYR A 174 -14.23 -2.77 12.57
C TYR A 174 -13.93 -4.18 13.08
N ALA A 175 -12.77 -4.38 13.71
CA ALA A 175 -12.39 -5.67 14.26
C ALA A 175 -13.39 -6.13 15.33
N ASP A 176 -13.85 -5.25 16.18
CA ASP A 176 -14.88 -5.52 17.20
C ASP A 176 -16.25 -5.81 16.57
N GLY A 177 -16.70 -4.99 15.63
CA GLY A 177 -17.95 -5.19 14.89
C GLY A 177 -17.99 -6.52 14.13
N MET A 178 -16.86 -6.92 13.56
CA MET A 178 -16.69 -8.21 12.90
C MET A 178 -16.37 -9.36 13.87
N GLN A 179 -16.18 -9.10 15.15
CA GLN A 179 -15.81 -10.09 16.17
C GLN A 179 -14.50 -10.84 15.81
N LEU A 180 -13.49 -10.11 15.32
CA LEU A 180 -12.19 -10.71 15.00
C LEU A 180 -11.44 -11.06 16.29
N THR A 181 -10.94 -12.27 16.37
CA THR A 181 -10.12 -12.78 17.46
C THR A 181 -8.63 -12.60 17.19
N PRO A 182 -7.76 -12.67 18.21
CA PRO A 182 -6.31 -12.63 17.99
C PRO A 182 -5.84 -13.62 16.92
N GLY A 183 -5.04 -13.13 15.97
CA GLY A 183 -4.54 -13.94 14.85
C GLY A 183 -5.53 -14.17 13.69
N SER A 184 -6.72 -13.56 13.71
CA SER A 184 -7.72 -13.71 12.65
C SER A 184 -7.15 -13.35 11.27
N ARG A 185 -7.41 -14.20 10.26
CA ARG A 185 -7.18 -13.91 8.85
C ARG A 185 -8.48 -13.51 8.18
N ILE A 186 -8.45 -12.48 7.36
CA ILE A 186 -9.62 -12.01 6.59
C ILE A 186 -9.31 -12.03 5.10
N VAL A 187 -10.35 -12.24 4.27
CA VAL A 187 -10.28 -12.09 2.80
C VAL A 187 -11.21 -10.97 2.37
N SER A 188 -10.72 -10.07 1.54
CA SER A 188 -11.46 -8.90 1.03
C SER A 188 -11.11 -8.57 -0.41
N ASP A 189 -11.82 -7.59 -0.96
CA ASP A 189 -11.57 -6.92 -2.24
C ASP A 189 -10.50 -5.80 -2.14
N GLY A 190 -9.82 -5.67 -1.01
CA GLY A 190 -8.72 -4.72 -0.78
C GLY A 190 -9.18 -3.32 -0.37
N TRP A 191 -8.37 -2.33 -0.71
CA TRP A 191 -8.44 -0.95 -0.19
C TRP A 191 -8.82 0.11 -1.21
N LEU A 192 -9.20 -0.28 -2.43
CA LEU A 192 -9.64 0.69 -3.44
C LEU A 192 -11.14 0.94 -3.39
N GLU A 193 -11.58 2.14 -3.74
CA GLU A 193 -12.99 2.42 -3.96
C GLU A 193 -13.52 1.57 -5.14
N PRO A 194 -14.80 1.21 -5.14
CA PRO A 194 -15.39 0.44 -6.21
C PRO A 194 -15.18 1.10 -7.59
N ASP A 195 -14.80 0.30 -8.58
CA ASP A 195 -14.56 0.73 -9.97
C ASP A 195 -13.60 1.93 -10.12
N SER A 196 -12.63 2.02 -9.20
CA SER A 196 -11.67 3.13 -9.11
C SER A 196 -10.29 2.62 -8.70
N SER A 197 -9.26 3.40 -9.01
CA SER A 197 -7.89 3.25 -8.46
C SER A 197 -7.68 4.05 -7.16
N GLN A 198 -8.71 4.79 -6.70
CA GLN A 198 -8.62 5.62 -5.52
C GLN A 198 -8.49 4.79 -4.24
N VAL A 199 -7.49 5.11 -3.43
CA VAL A 199 -7.30 4.50 -2.10
C VAL A 199 -8.36 5.02 -1.14
N SER A 200 -9.11 4.10 -0.53
CA SER A 200 -10.12 4.39 0.50
C SER A 200 -9.54 4.18 1.89
N ALA A 201 -9.50 5.24 2.68
CA ALA A 201 -9.09 5.17 4.09
C ALA A 201 -9.97 4.21 4.89
N ASP A 202 -11.27 4.19 4.62
CA ASP A 202 -12.25 3.32 5.28
C ASP A 202 -12.02 1.84 4.94
N LYS A 203 -11.86 1.53 3.64
CA LYS A 203 -11.55 0.16 3.20
C LYS A 203 -10.16 -0.28 3.67
N TRP A 204 -9.17 0.60 3.68
CA TRP A 204 -7.84 0.29 4.23
C TRP A 204 -7.95 -0.12 5.71
N ALA A 205 -8.65 0.69 6.52
CA ALA A 205 -8.87 0.38 7.94
C ALA A 205 -9.65 -0.92 8.14
N ARG A 206 -10.74 -1.13 7.37
CA ARG A 206 -11.62 -2.30 7.49
C ARG A 206 -10.97 -3.57 6.96
N ASN A 207 -10.42 -3.53 5.74
CA ASN A 207 -10.05 -4.71 4.95
C ASN A 207 -8.61 -5.16 5.17
N VAL A 208 -7.76 -4.31 5.78
CA VAL A 208 -6.37 -4.61 6.07
C VAL A 208 -6.07 -4.45 7.55
N LEU A 209 -6.22 -3.22 8.07
CA LEU A 209 -5.77 -2.91 9.42
C LEU A 209 -6.60 -3.60 10.51
N SER A 210 -7.88 -3.90 10.27
CA SER A 210 -8.73 -4.60 11.26
C SER A 210 -8.19 -5.97 11.64
N ALA A 211 -7.58 -6.71 10.70
CA ALA A 211 -6.87 -7.96 11.01
C ALA A 211 -5.55 -7.67 11.72
N TRP A 212 -4.80 -6.65 11.30
CA TRP A 212 -3.50 -6.32 11.86
C TRP A 212 -3.57 -5.89 13.32
N VAL A 213 -4.58 -5.10 13.72
CA VAL A 213 -4.78 -4.71 15.15
C VAL A 213 -5.11 -5.89 16.05
N ARG A 214 -5.48 -7.05 15.47
CA ARG A 214 -5.65 -8.33 16.17
C ARG A 214 -4.44 -9.28 16.03
N GLY A 215 -3.30 -8.78 15.54
CA GLY A 215 -2.12 -9.60 15.28
C GLY A 215 -2.35 -10.66 14.18
N GLY A 216 -3.35 -10.44 13.33
CA GLY A 216 -3.75 -11.31 12.23
C GLY A 216 -3.13 -10.93 10.89
N ALA A 217 -3.77 -11.34 9.79
CA ALA A 217 -3.32 -11.10 8.43
C ALA A 217 -4.49 -10.79 7.49
N ALA A 218 -4.26 -9.90 6.54
CA ALA A 218 -5.17 -9.61 5.45
C ALA A 218 -4.80 -10.40 4.19
N VAL A 219 -5.80 -10.94 3.53
CA VAL A 219 -5.71 -11.54 2.20
C VAL A 219 -6.58 -10.71 1.28
N VAL A 220 -6.02 -10.19 0.20
CA VAL A 220 -6.77 -9.41 -0.77
C VAL A 220 -6.78 -10.09 -2.12
N VAL A 221 -7.91 -9.99 -2.84
CA VAL A 221 -8.13 -10.68 -4.10
C VAL A 221 -8.55 -9.68 -5.17
N ARG A 222 -7.69 -9.49 -6.17
CA ARG A 222 -7.99 -8.72 -7.37
C ARG A 222 -8.59 -9.61 -8.44
N GLY A 223 -9.73 -9.25 -9.00
CA GLY A 223 -10.33 -9.91 -10.17
C GLY A 223 -10.95 -11.29 -9.93
N GLY A 224 -11.10 -11.72 -8.66
CA GLY A 224 -11.70 -13.00 -8.31
C GLY A 224 -13.23 -12.97 -8.29
N ASP A 225 -13.88 -13.98 -8.87
CA ASP A 225 -15.31 -14.20 -8.68
C ASP A 225 -15.60 -14.78 -7.25
N THR A 226 -16.87 -14.79 -6.86
CA THR A 226 -17.31 -15.28 -5.54
C THR A 226 -16.86 -16.72 -5.26
N LYS A 227 -16.82 -17.59 -6.28
CA LYS A 227 -16.37 -18.99 -6.14
C LYS A 227 -14.87 -19.04 -5.86
N ARG A 228 -14.10 -18.22 -6.57
CA ARG A 228 -12.64 -18.15 -6.39
C ARG A 228 -12.28 -17.57 -5.03
N VAL A 229 -12.93 -16.50 -4.62
CA VAL A 229 -12.77 -15.91 -3.28
C VAL A 229 -13.08 -16.94 -2.18
N GLY A 230 -14.13 -17.73 -2.33
CA GLY A 230 -14.47 -18.82 -1.41
C GLY A 230 -13.39 -19.92 -1.35
N ALA A 231 -12.81 -20.28 -2.50
CA ALA A 231 -11.71 -21.24 -2.56
C ALA A 231 -10.43 -20.71 -1.86
N ILE A 232 -10.08 -19.43 -2.10
CA ILE A 232 -8.97 -18.76 -1.44
C ILE A 232 -9.22 -18.69 0.08
N SER A 233 -10.42 -18.27 0.51
CA SER A 233 -10.81 -18.22 1.92
C SER A 233 -10.58 -19.57 2.62
N THR A 234 -10.96 -20.67 1.97
CA THR A 234 -10.75 -22.01 2.49
C THR A 234 -9.26 -22.39 2.57
N ALA A 235 -8.49 -22.11 1.52
CA ALA A 235 -7.05 -22.40 1.45
C ALA A 235 -6.25 -21.61 2.50
N GLU A 236 -6.58 -20.33 2.67
CA GLU A 236 -5.92 -19.41 3.60
C GLU A 236 -6.48 -19.51 5.04
N LYS A 237 -7.52 -20.33 5.27
CA LYS A 237 -8.25 -20.40 6.54
C LYS A 237 -8.68 -19.01 7.02
N ALA A 238 -9.14 -18.21 6.09
CA ALA A 238 -9.48 -16.80 6.31
C ALA A 238 -10.99 -16.58 6.18
N ARG A 239 -11.51 -15.61 6.91
CA ARG A 239 -12.92 -15.23 6.85
C ARG A 239 -13.15 -14.21 5.73
N VAL A 240 -14.12 -14.43 4.86
CA VAL A 240 -14.57 -13.42 3.87
C VAL A 240 -15.34 -12.31 4.60
N ILE A 241 -15.05 -11.05 4.28
CA ILE A 241 -15.68 -9.86 4.86
C ILE A 241 -16.27 -8.95 3.77
#